data_21c4026d5b8ddcf21db935127e635894
#
_entry.id   21c4026d5b8ddcf21db935127e635894
#
_cell.length_a   1.000
_cell.length_b   1.000
_cell.length_c   1.000
_cell.angle_alpha   90.00
_cell.angle_beta   90.00
_cell.angle_gamma   90.00
#
_symmetry.space_group_name_H-M   'P 1'
#
loop_
_entity.id
_entity.type
_entity.pdbx_description
1 polymer ?
#
loop_
_entity_poly.entity_id
_entity_poly.type
_entity_poly.pdbx_seq_one_letter_code
_entity_poly.pdbx_strand_id
1 'polypeptide(L)'
;MLAAVSVFATILAVVMPILARDQMNQRMRVMALERDALRSKRLAERNKERAGQGRLRQAPKGFMQQIVDKLNLRAQFDSEELRNKLKMAGLRGQAPLVAYMFFRVAAPPLAFIVTLLYLFFVAEIEASSNMKLLYSVLAAGAGYYLPNVFIENLTQKRQQAIKIAFPEALDMLLICVQSGMSVEASFGKVAKEISNQCVELGEELSLTTAELSYLPDRRQAFENLAKRTNLPSVKAVTTALVQAERYGTPVSQALRVMAKENRDMRMADAEKKAAALPPKLTVPMIVFFLPVLFVVILGPAAITFWKMQ
;
A
#
# COMPACT_ATOMS: atom_id res chain seq x y z
N MET A 1 7.16 26.84 14.48
CA MET A 1 6.50 25.56 14.21
C MET A 1 5.91 25.51 12.80
N LEU A 2 5.00 26.44 12.41
CA LEU A 2 4.37 26.42 11.08
C LEU A 2 5.37 26.51 9.90
N ALA A 3 6.42 27.30 10.01
CA ALA A 3 7.43 27.43 8.95
C ALA A 3 8.28 26.16 8.76
N ALA A 4 8.61 25.44 9.83
CA ALA A 4 9.33 24.17 9.73
C ALA A 4 8.46 23.07 9.08
N VAL A 5 7.18 23.05 9.38
CA VAL A 5 6.20 22.17 8.75
C VAL A 5 6.03 22.51 7.27
N SER A 6 6.03 23.80 6.89
CA SER A 6 5.89 24.25 5.51
C SER A 6 7.12 23.91 4.65
N VAL A 7 8.33 24.06 5.18
CA VAL A 7 9.57 23.67 4.49
C VAL A 7 9.63 22.16 4.32
N PHE A 8 9.21 21.39 5.32
CA PHE A 8 9.14 19.95 5.25
C PHE A 8 8.07 19.47 4.26
N ALA A 9 6.90 20.14 4.24
CA ALA A 9 5.83 19.86 3.29
C ALA A 9 6.24 20.20 1.84
N THR A 10 7.00 21.28 1.62
CA THR A 10 7.50 21.63 0.27
C THR A 10 8.56 20.66 -0.22
N ILE A 11 9.46 20.15 0.65
CA ILE A 11 10.43 19.11 0.29
C ILE A 11 9.68 17.80 -0.06
N LEU A 12 8.66 17.42 0.72
CA LEU A 12 7.81 16.27 0.42
C LEU A 12 7.01 16.45 -0.88
N ALA A 13 6.46 17.64 -1.12
CA ALA A 13 5.68 17.94 -2.33
C ALA A 13 6.54 17.95 -3.61
N VAL A 14 7.82 18.29 -3.51
CA VAL A 14 8.75 18.28 -4.66
C VAL A 14 9.34 16.89 -4.89
N VAL A 15 9.61 16.13 -3.83
CA VAL A 15 10.18 14.78 -3.93
C VAL A 15 9.13 13.72 -4.32
N MET A 16 7.86 13.88 -3.88
CA MET A 16 6.76 12.96 -4.21
C MET A 16 6.46 12.87 -5.72
N PRO A 17 6.29 13.96 -6.48
CA PRO A 17 5.97 13.86 -7.90
C PRO A 17 7.14 13.36 -8.75
N ILE A 18 8.37 13.57 -8.33
CA ILE A 18 9.56 13.07 -9.04
C ILE A 18 9.67 11.54 -8.91
N LEU A 19 9.27 10.97 -7.76
CA LEU A 19 9.18 9.52 -7.57
C LEU A 19 7.91 8.89 -8.20
N ALA A 20 6.82 9.66 -8.32
CA ALA A 20 5.54 9.15 -8.82
C ALA A 20 5.41 9.20 -10.36
N ARG A 21 6.13 10.09 -11.04
CA ARG A 21 5.93 10.39 -12.47
C ARG A 21 6.41 9.31 -13.44
N ASP A 22 7.25 8.37 -12.98
CA ASP A 22 7.80 7.31 -13.83
C ASP A 22 7.09 5.95 -13.68
N GLN A 23 6.04 5.88 -12.87
CA GLN A 23 5.49 4.59 -12.42
C GLN A 23 4.65 3.85 -13.50
N MET A 24 3.99 4.53 -14.41
CA MET A 24 3.07 3.87 -15.35
C MET A 24 3.84 3.09 -16.44
N ASN A 25 4.85 3.72 -17.02
CA ASN A 25 5.67 3.05 -18.06
C ASN A 25 6.66 2.03 -17.48
N GLN A 26 7.14 2.24 -16.25
CA GLN A 26 7.99 1.26 -15.57
C GLN A 26 7.18 0.04 -15.07
N ARG A 27 5.94 0.22 -14.64
CA ARG A 27 5.07 -0.89 -14.18
C ARG A 27 4.76 -1.87 -15.32
N MET A 28 4.44 -1.38 -16.50
CA MET A 28 4.22 -2.23 -17.68
C MET A 28 5.51 -2.98 -18.10
N ARG A 29 6.67 -2.33 -18.00
CA ARG A 29 7.96 -2.97 -18.30
C ARG A 29 8.39 -3.97 -17.23
N VAL A 30 8.10 -3.71 -15.94
CA VAL A 30 8.43 -4.64 -14.85
C VAL A 30 7.55 -5.89 -14.91
N MET A 31 6.28 -5.78 -15.31
CA MET A 31 5.41 -6.95 -15.52
C MET A 31 5.83 -7.79 -16.72
N ALA A 32 6.25 -7.15 -17.81
CA ALA A 32 6.85 -7.86 -18.93
C ALA A 32 8.12 -8.61 -18.48
N LEU A 33 8.94 -7.98 -17.62
CA LEU A 33 10.17 -8.57 -17.09
C LEU A 33 9.91 -9.68 -16.05
N GLU A 34 8.86 -9.58 -15.22
CA GLU A 34 8.49 -10.68 -14.30
C GLU A 34 7.86 -11.86 -15.05
N ARG A 35 7.06 -11.58 -16.07
CA ARG A 35 6.54 -12.61 -16.98
C ARG A 35 7.68 -13.31 -17.75
N ASP A 36 8.67 -12.54 -18.18
CA ASP A 36 9.87 -13.06 -18.81
C ASP A 36 10.83 -13.74 -17.81
N ALA A 37 10.85 -13.31 -16.54
CA ALA A 37 11.62 -13.97 -15.48
C ALA A 37 11.00 -15.32 -15.04
N LEU A 38 9.69 -15.47 -15.09
CA LEU A 38 9.04 -16.77 -14.88
C LEU A 38 9.21 -17.70 -16.10
N ARG A 39 9.16 -17.14 -17.31
CA ARG A 39 9.55 -17.84 -18.53
C ARG A 39 11.03 -18.25 -18.50
N SER A 40 11.90 -17.34 -18.08
CA SER A 40 13.34 -17.60 -18.06
C SER A 40 13.76 -18.54 -16.93
N LYS A 41 13.01 -18.66 -15.82
CA LYS A 41 13.27 -19.71 -14.82
C LYS A 41 13.06 -21.11 -15.40
N ARG A 42 12.00 -21.33 -16.17
CA ARG A 42 11.80 -22.61 -16.88
C ARG A 42 12.75 -22.79 -18.08
N LEU A 43 13.07 -21.69 -18.77
CA LEU A 43 14.08 -21.72 -19.83
C LEU A 43 15.51 -21.81 -19.26
N ALA A 44 15.78 -21.27 -18.06
CA ALA A 44 17.07 -21.41 -17.40
C ALA A 44 17.25 -22.76 -16.70
N GLU A 45 16.19 -23.44 -16.28
CA GLU A 45 16.27 -24.85 -15.95
C GLU A 45 16.54 -25.71 -17.19
N ARG A 46 15.98 -25.37 -18.33
CA ARG A 46 16.30 -26.00 -19.63
C ARG A 46 17.63 -25.53 -20.23
N ASN A 47 18.09 -24.33 -19.90
CA ASN A 47 19.32 -23.71 -20.41
C ASN A 47 20.47 -23.66 -19.40
N LYS A 48 20.33 -24.24 -18.18
CA LYS A 48 21.49 -24.62 -17.37
C LYS A 48 22.40 -25.63 -18.10
N GLU A 49 21.86 -26.26 -19.17
CA GLU A 49 22.65 -27.06 -20.11
C GLU A 49 23.29 -26.25 -21.24
N ARG A 50 22.96 -24.98 -21.40
CA ARG A 50 23.57 -24.08 -22.41
C ARG A 50 24.06 -22.81 -21.74
N ALA A 51 25.32 -22.86 -21.35
CA ALA A 51 26.12 -21.82 -20.78
C ALA A 51 25.92 -20.40 -21.34
N GLY A 52 25.88 -19.42 -20.41
CA GLY A 52 26.51 -18.12 -20.56
C GLY A 52 25.94 -17.18 -21.60
N GLN A 53 25.20 -16.18 -21.14
CA GLN A 53 25.27 -14.77 -21.59
C GLN A 53 24.02 -14.01 -21.10
N GLY A 54 24.21 -13.01 -20.30
CA GLY A 54 24.13 -11.62 -20.67
C GLY A 54 23.03 -10.89 -19.90
N ARG A 55 23.44 -10.18 -18.92
CA ARG A 55 22.88 -9.01 -18.23
C ARG A 55 21.82 -8.23 -19.01
N LEU A 56 20.58 -8.22 -18.51
CA LEU A 56 19.66 -7.07 -18.59
C LEU A 56 18.88 -6.96 -17.29
N ARG A 57 19.57 -6.73 -16.17
CA ARG A 57 18.99 -6.18 -14.95
C ARG A 57 19.27 -4.69 -14.96
N GLN A 58 18.22 -3.86 -14.88
CA GLN A 58 18.41 -2.46 -14.56
C GLN A 58 19.06 -2.40 -13.18
N ALA A 59 20.34 -2.01 -13.14
CA ALA A 59 21.07 -1.82 -11.91
C ALA A 59 20.48 -0.59 -11.20
N PRO A 60 20.28 -0.64 -9.87
CA PRO A 60 20.01 0.57 -9.10
C PRO A 60 21.13 1.58 -9.33
N LYS A 61 20.82 2.89 -9.26
CA LYS A 61 21.80 3.96 -9.47
C LYS A 61 23.03 3.67 -8.63
N GLY A 62 24.19 3.51 -9.25
CA GLY A 62 25.39 2.93 -8.66
C GLY A 62 25.86 3.56 -7.33
N PHE A 63 25.53 4.84 -7.08
CA PHE A 63 25.83 5.54 -5.83
C PHE A 63 25.05 4.98 -4.63
N MET A 64 23.75 4.74 -4.76
CA MET A 64 22.93 4.16 -3.66
C MET A 64 23.37 2.73 -3.35
N GLN A 65 23.73 1.97 -4.36
CA GLN A 65 24.18 0.60 -4.20
C GLN A 65 25.54 0.54 -3.49
N GLN A 66 26.48 1.43 -3.84
CA GLN A 66 27.79 1.50 -3.19
C GLN A 66 27.70 1.83 -1.70
N ILE A 67 26.77 2.71 -1.29
CA ILE A 67 26.58 3.07 0.13
C ILE A 67 25.94 1.90 0.88
N VAL A 68 24.92 1.25 0.32
CA VAL A 68 24.24 0.09 0.91
C VAL A 68 25.21 -1.09 1.07
N ASP A 69 26.09 -1.33 0.08
CA ASP A 69 27.07 -2.41 0.10
C ASP A 69 28.25 -2.08 1.05
N LYS A 70 28.73 -0.83 1.11
CA LYS A 70 29.78 -0.39 2.07
C LYS A 70 29.34 -0.49 3.52
N LEU A 71 28.07 -0.19 3.82
CA LEU A 71 27.52 -0.25 5.18
C LEU A 71 26.95 -1.64 5.53
N ASN A 72 27.08 -2.62 4.63
CA ASN A 72 26.58 -3.99 4.82
C ASN A 72 25.10 -4.08 5.24
N LEU A 73 24.28 -3.10 4.79
CA LEU A 73 22.88 -2.93 5.19
C LEU A 73 22.00 -4.10 4.74
N ARG A 74 22.42 -4.83 3.69
CA ARG A 74 21.73 -6.03 3.24
C ARG A 74 21.69 -7.12 4.28
N ALA A 75 22.78 -7.33 5.04
CA ALA A 75 22.83 -8.36 6.07
C ALA A 75 21.94 -8.04 7.29
N GLN A 76 21.77 -6.73 7.57
CA GLN A 76 21.02 -6.28 8.75
C GLN A 76 19.51 -6.07 8.47
N PHE A 77 19.14 -5.65 7.28
CA PHE A 77 17.77 -5.21 6.96
C PHE A 77 17.05 -6.03 5.89
N ASP A 78 17.71 -7.00 5.23
CA ASP A 78 17.08 -7.85 4.22
C ASP A 78 16.28 -8.98 4.90
N SER A 79 15.15 -8.61 5.50
CA SER A 79 14.20 -9.56 6.03
C SER A 79 13.13 -9.92 4.98
N GLU A 80 12.65 -11.17 5.03
CA GLU A 80 11.54 -11.62 4.18
C GLU A 80 10.29 -10.74 4.37
N GLU A 81 10.07 -10.27 5.59
CA GLU A 81 8.97 -9.34 5.92
C GLU A 81 9.06 -8.02 5.17
N LEU A 82 10.25 -7.43 5.07
CA LEU A 82 10.44 -6.19 4.33
C LEU A 82 10.18 -6.39 2.83
N ARG A 83 10.67 -7.48 2.27
CA ARG A 83 10.40 -7.84 0.87
C ARG A 83 8.90 -8.03 0.62
N ASN A 84 8.19 -8.65 1.55
CA ASN A 84 6.74 -8.84 1.45
C ASN A 84 5.98 -7.51 1.58
N LYS A 85 6.37 -6.62 2.50
CA LYS A 85 5.80 -5.26 2.60
C LYS A 85 5.99 -4.47 1.30
N LEU A 86 7.17 -4.52 0.70
CA LEU A 86 7.45 -3.85 -0.59
C LEU A 86 6.63 -4.46 -1.74
N LYS A 87 6.46 -5.78 -1.78
CA LYS A 87 5.59 -6.47 -2.76
C LYS A 87 4.14 -6.04 -2.61
N MET A 88 3.62 -5.92 -1.38
CA MET A 88 2.27 -5.43 -1.10
C MET A 88 2.08 -3.97 -1.54
N ALA A 89 3.11 -3.14 -1.41
CA ALA A 89 3.11 -1.77 -1.93
C ALA A 89 3.21 -1.69 -3.48
N GLY A 90 3.40 -2.84 -4.16
CA GLY A 90 3.61 -2.90 -5.61
C GLY A 90 5.04 -2.56 -6.05
N LEU A 91 5.94 -2.37 -5.10
CA LEU A 91 7.35 -2.05 -5.34
C LEU A 91 8.14 -3.36 -5.51
N ARG A 92 8.24 -3.84 -6.75
CA ARG A 92 8.90 -5.10 -7.10
C ARG A 92 10.31 -4.88 -7.61
N GLY A 93 11.24 -5.80 -7.28
CA GLY A 93 12.63 -5.74 -7.73
C GLY A 93 13.61 -5.33 -6.64
N GLN A 94 14.91 -5.22 -7.01
CA GLN A 94 15.99 -4.88 -6.07
C GLN A 94 16.12 -3.36 -5.88
N ALA A 95 15.76 -2.55 -6.88
CA ALA A 95 15.91 -1.10 -6.81
C ALA A 95 15.08 -0.43 -5.70
N PRO A 96 13.78 -0.75 -5.50
CA PRO A 96 13.00 -0.22 -4.40
C PRO A 96 13.51 -0.66 -3.02
N LEU A 97 14.01 -1.89 -2.91
CA LEU A 97 14.60 -2.41 -1.67
C LEU A 97 15.84 -1.61 -1.28
N VAL A 98 16.75 -1.38 -2.23
CA VAL A 98 17.96 -0.57 -2.02
C VAL A 98 17.59 0.88 -1.68
N ALA A 99 16.62 1.46 -2.40
CA ALA A 99 16.12 2.82 -2.12
C ALA A 99 15.54 2.92 -0.71
N TYR A 100 14.70 1.99 -0.30
CA TYR A 100 14.12 1.97 1.05
C TYR A 100 15.20 1.88 2.13
N MET A 101 16.17 0.95 1.98
CA MET A 101 17.29 0.81 2.92
C MET A 101 18.12 2.10 3.01
N PHE A 102 18.40 2.71 1.86
CA PHE A 102 19.12 3.98 1.81
C PHE A 102 18.37 5.10 2.55
N PHE A 103 17.07 5.30 2.24
CA PHE A 103 16.28 6.34 2.90
C PHE A 103 16.09 6.09 4.40
N ARG A 104 15.99 4.84 4.83
CA ARG A 104 15.88 4.49 6.25
C ARG A 104 17.10 4.89 7.05
N VAL A 105 18.30 4.82 6.44
CA VAL A 105 19.57 5.20 7.09
C VAL A 105 19.88 6.68 6.88
N ALA A 106 19.56 7.25 5.72
CA ALA A 106 19.88 8.63 5.39
C ALA A 106 18.88 9.64 5.97
N ALA A 107 17.62 9.26 6.19
CA ALA A 107 16.58 10.20 6.66
C ALA A 107 16.81 10.71 8.11
N PRO A 108 17.21 9.89 9.09
CA PRO A 108 17.46 10.36 10.45
C PRO A 108 18.56 11.43 10.54
N PRO A 109 19.79 11.22 10.02
CA PRO A 109 20.83 12.23 10.08
C PRO A 109 20.50 13.48 9.26
N LEU A 110 19.81 13.31 8.13
CA LEU A 110 19.36 14.43 7.32
C LEU A 110 18.32 15.28 8.07
N ALA A 111 17.34 14.66 8.71
CA ALA A 111 16.35 15.34 9.53
C ALA A 111 17.00 16.06 10.72
N PHE A 112 17.97 15.42 11.37
CA PHE A 112 18.74 16.03 12.46
C PHE A 112 19.46 17.30 12.00
N ILE A 113 20.25 17.22 10.92
CA ILE A 113 21.04 18.34 10.40
C ILE A 113 20.10 19.48 9.94
N VAL A 114 19.06 19.18 9.19
CA VAL A 114 18.09 20.18 8.70
C VAL A 114 17.41 20.89 9.86
N THR A 115 16.95 20.16 10.87
CA THR A 115 16.31 20.77 12.04
C THR A 115 17.28 21.59 12.87
N LEU A 116 18.50 21.12 13.04
CA LEU A 116 19.54 21.84 13.76
C LEU A 116 19.92 23.14 13.06
N LEU A 117 20.15 23.09 11.74
CA LEU A 117 20.42 24.31 10.95
C LEU A 117 19.24 25.29 11.00
N TYR A 118 18.02 24.79 10.86
CA TYR A 118 16.82 25.61 10.94
C TYR A 118 16.69 26.33 12.29
N LEU A 119 16.90 25.60 13.41
CA LEU A 119 16.78 26.15 14.76
C LEU A 119 17.91 27.13 15.11
N PHE A 120 19.08 27.01 14.48
CA PHE A 120 20.21 27.91 14.73
C PHE A 120 20.22 29.13 13.83
N PHE A 121 19.78 28.99 12.54
CA PHE A 121 19.93 30.07 11.55
C PHE A 121 18.61 30.79 11.22
N VAL A 122 17.46 30.14 11.36
CA VAL A 122 16.18 30.72 10.90
C VAL A 122 15.24 30.99 12.06
N ALA A 123 15.18 30.14 13.05
CA ALA A 123 14.30 30.34 14.19
C ALA A 123 15.04 31.16 15.27
N GLU A 124 14.69 32.44 15.39
CA GLU A 124 15.08 33.32 16.52
C GLU A 124 14.38 32.94 17.83
N ILE A 125 14.37 31.61 18.14
CA ILE A 125 13.77 31.14 19.37
C ILE A 125 14.84 31.27 20.46
N GLU A 126 14.56 32.09 21.49
CA GLU A 126 15.36 32.26 22.72
C GLU A 126 15.35 30.98 23.58
N ALA A 127 15.43 29.79 22.98
CA ALA A 127 15.52 28.55 23.68
C ALA A 127 16.99 28.20 24.01
N SER A 128 17.23 27.67 25.19
CA SER A 128 18.53 27.15 25.59
C SER A 128 19.06 26.17 24.54
N SER A 129 20.39 26.17 24.30
CA SER A 129 21.06 25.26 23.35
C SER A 129 20.68 23.80 23.57
N ASN A 130 20.44 23.38 24.82
CA ASN A 130 19.99 22.02 25.15
C ASN A 130 18.60 21.70 24.61
N MET A 131 17.66 22.68 24.60
CA MET A 131 16.32 22.51 24.04
C MET A 131 16.35 22.41 22.51
N LYS A 132 17.21 23.17 21.84
CA LYS A 132 17.42 23.08 20.39
C LYS A 132 17.95 21.70 19.99
N LEU A 133 18.86 21.16 20.76
CA LEU A 133 19.43 19.83 20.56
C LEU A 133 18.37 18.74 20.81
N LEU A 134 17.54 18.89 21.84
CA LEU A 134 16.44 17.95 22.12
C LEU A 134 15.43 17.89 20.95
N TYR A 135 15.03 19.04 20.41
CA TYR A 135 14.15 19.07 19.24
C TYR A 135 14.76 18.44 17.99
N SER A 136 16.06 18.60 17.79
CA SER A 136 16.78 17.98 16.66
C SER A 136 16.84 16.45 16.81
N VAL A 137 16.99 15.93 18.03
CA VAL A 137 16.97 14.48 18.32
C VAL A 137 15.56 13.91 18.09
N LEU A 138 14.51 14.63 18.54
CA LEU A 138 13.12 14.22 18.27
C LEU A 138 12.80 14.20 16.78
N ALA A 139 13.30 15.18 16.02
CA ALA A 139 13.15 15.23 14.56
C ALA A 139 13.89 14.06 13.86
N ALA A 140 15.05 13.67 14.35
CA ALA A 140 15.77 12.48 13.86
C ALA A 140 14.96 11.20 14.08
N GLY A 141 14.33 11.06 15.26
CA GLY A 141 13.39 9.96 15.55
C GLY A 141 12.20 9.93 14.59
N ALA A 142 11.58 11.08 14.32
CA ALA A 142 10.52 11.19 13.34
C ALA A 142 10.99 10.80 11.93
N GLY A 143 12.19 11.23 11.53
CA GLY A 143 12.83 10.88 10.26
C GLY A 143 13.01 9.37 10.05
N TYR A 144 13.26 8.62 11.12
CA TYR A 144 13.40 7.17 11.06
C TYR A 144 12.07 6.45 10.72
N TYR A 145 10.93 7.00 11.17
CA TYR A 145 9.61 6.41 10.89
C TYR A 145 9.06 6.80 9.51
N LEU A 146 9.56 7.86 8.91
CA LEU A 146 9.06 8.43 7.66
C LEU A 146 9.01 7.42 6.49
N PRO A 147 10.07 6.65 6.17
CA PRO A 147 10.05 5.66 5.09
C PRO A 147 9.01 4.55 5.33
N ASN A 148 8.81 4.15 6.59
CA ASN A 148 7.80 3.14 6.94
C ASN A 148 6.39 3.64 6.70
N VAL A 149 6.06 4.86 7.15
CA VAL A 149 4.76 5.49 6.95
C VAL A 149 4.46 5.68 5.47
N PHE A 150 5.47 6.03 4.67
CA PHE A 150 5.32 6.17 3.23
C PHE A 150 4.93 4.85 2.55
N ILE A 151 5.63 3.75 2.87
CA ILE A 151 5.32 2.43 2.31
C ILE A 151 3.94 1.96 2.77
N GLU A 152 3.60 2.15 4.05
CA GLU A 152 2.31 1.79 4.60
C GLU A 152 1.16 2.53 3.89
N ASN A 153 1.30 3.84 3.70
CA ASN A 153 0.31 4.65 2.98
C ASN A 153 0.16 4.19 1.52
N LEU A 154 1.27 3.84 0.85
CA LEU A 154 1.25 3.31 -0.52
C LEU A 154 0.54 1.96 -0.58
N THR A 155 0.83 1.08 0.39
CA THR A 155 0.18 -0.23 0.53
C THR A 155 -1.32 -0.08 0.76
N GLN A 156 -1.73 0.81 1.68
CA GLN A 156 -3.15 1.06 1.98
C GLN A 156 -3.90 1.59 0.76
N LYS A 157 -3.33 2.53 0.01
CA LYS A 157 -3.93 3.05 -1.23
C LYS A 157 -4.11 1.95 -2.27
N ARG A 158 -3.08 1.11 -2.48
CA ARG A 158 -3.14 -0.03 -3.40
C ARG A 158 -4.19 -1.05 -2.96
N GLN A 159 -4.21 -1.42 -1.69
CA GLN A 159 -5.19 -2.34 -1.12
C GLN A 159 -6.62 -1.81 -1.23
N GLN A 160 -6.82 -0.51 -1.01
CA GLN A 160 -8.12 0.11 -1.16
C GLN A 160 -8.61 0.09 -2.61
N ALA A 161 -7.75 0.35 -3.59
CA ALA A 161 -8.09 0.24 -5.00
C ALA A 161 -8.49 -1.19 -5.37
N ILE A 162 -7.70 -2.19 -4.95
CA ILE A 162 -8.00 -3.61 -5.15
C ILE A 162 -9.32 -3.99 -4.47
N LYS A 163 -9.53 -3.59 -3.21
CA LYS A 163 -10.75 -3.90 -2.44
C LYS A 163 -12.02 -3.43 -3.16
N ILE A 164 -11.97 -2.27 -3.80
CA ILE A 164 -13.11 -1.70 -4.54
C ILE A 164 -13.39 -2.47 -5.84
N ALA A 165 -12.34 -2.83 -6.59
CA ALA A 165 -12.47 -3.48 -7.91
C ALA A 165 -12.63 -5.01 -7.83
N PHE A 166 -12.21 -5.65 -6.74
CA PHE A 166 -12.16 -7.10 -6.60
C PHE A 166 -13.52 -7.81 -6.78
N PRO A 167 -14.65 -7.32 -6.22
CA PRO A 167 -15.96 -7.97 -6.41
C PRO A 167 -16.37 -8.04 -7.88
N GLU A 168 -16.12 -6.99 -8.67
CA GLU A 168 -16.41 -6.99 -10.10
C GLU A 168 -15.54 -7.99 -10.86
N ALA A 169 -14.25 -8.05 -10.54
CA ALA A 169 -13.35 -9.07 -11.09
C ALA A 169 -13.82 -10.50 -10.74
N LEU A 170 -14.35 -10.71 -9.55
CA LEU A 170 -14.87 -12.00 -9.12
C LEU A 170 -16.13 -12.39 -9.89
N ASP A 171 -17.03 -11.43 -10.13
CA ASP A 171 -18.21 -11.65 -10.96
C ASP A 171 -17.84 -12.00 -12.41
N MET A 172 -16.87 -11.29 -12.99
CA MET A 172 -16.35 -11.63 -14.32
C MET A 172 -15.70 -13.02 -14.36
N LEU A 173 -14.91 -13.38 -13.34
CA LEU A 173 -14.32 -14.72 -13.21
C LEU A 173 -15.40 -15.79 -13.17
N LEU A 174 -16.46 -15.58 -12.38
CA LEU A 174 -17.59 -16.50 -12.28
C LEU A 174 -18.24 -16.72 -13.65
N ILE A 175 -18.54 -15.64 -14.38
CA ILE A 175 -19.16 -15.72 -15.72
C ILE A 175 -18.24 -16.47 -16.69
N CYS A 176 -16.94 -16.19 -16.70
CA CYS A 176 -15.98 -16.87 -17.57
C CYS A 176 -15.89 -18.36 -17.29
N VAL A 177 -15.82 -18.76 -16.01
CA VAL A 177 -15.77 -20.18 -15.62
C VAL A 177 -17.09 -20.90 -15.90
N GLN A 178 -18.24 -20.24 -15.69
CA GLN A 178 -19.55 -20.79 -16.02
C GLN A 178 -19.77 -20.98 -17.54
N SER A 179 -19.13 -20.14 -18.36
CA SER A 179 -19.15 -20.30 -19.81
C SER A 179 -18.22 -21.42 -20.34
N GLY A 180 -17.57 -22.18 -19.41
CA GLY A 180 -16.71 -23.30 -19.75
C GLY A 180 -15.24 -22.95 -20.01
N MET A 181 -14.83 -21.70 -19.72
CA MET A 181 -13.42 -21.34 -19.81
C MET A 181 -12.59 -22.00 -18.70
N SER A 182 -11.34 -22.38 -19.01
CA SER A 182 -10.41 -22.82 -17.97
C SER A 182 -10.13 -21.70 -16.96
N VAL A 183 -9.75 -22.06 -15.75
CA VAL A 183 -9.44 -21.09 -14.68
C VAL A 183 -8.34 -20.12 -15.12
N GLU A 184 -7.28 -20.63 -15.77
CA GLU A 184 -6.16 -19.82 -16.26
C GLU A 184 -6.61 -18.83 -17.34
N ALA A 185 -7.43 -19.30 -18.30
CA ALA A 185 -7.95 -18.43 -19.35
C ALA A 185 -8.90 -17.36 -18.79
N SER A 186 -9.69 -17.73 -17.77
CA SER A 186 -10.60 -16.80 -17.08
C SER A 186 -9.81 -15.71 -16.35
N PHE A 187 -8.80 -16.07 -15.56
CA PHE A 187 -7.92 -15.11 -14.90
C PHE A 187 -7.21 -14.19 -15.90
N GLY A 188 -6.72 -14.74 -17.02
CA GLY A 188 -6.07 -13.94 -18.07
C GLY A 188 -7.01 -12.97 -18.78
N LYS A 189 -8.26 -13.37 -19.03
CA LYS A 189 -9.28 -12.52 -19.64
C LYS A 189 -9.69 -11.39 -18.68
N VAL A 190 -10.02 -11.75 -17.44
CA VAL A 190 -10.41 -10.78 -16.41
C VAL A 190 -9.28 -9.81 -16.08
N ALA A 191 -8.02 -10.28 -16.03
CA ALA A 191 -6.88 -9.42 -15.81
C ALA A 191 -6.77 -8.30 -16.85
N LYS A 192 -7.04 -8.60 -18.13
CA LYS A 192 -7.02 -7.59 -19.21
C LYS A 192 -8.16 -6.59 -19.07
N GLU A 193 -9.36 -7.07 -18.75
CA GLU A 193 -10.54 -6.23 -18.65
C GLU A 193 -10.46 -5.29 -17.46
N ILE A 194 -10.13 -5.85 -16.28
CA ILE A 194 -10.06 -5.08 -15.04
C ILE A 194 -8.88 -4.08 -15.01
N SER A 195 -7.85 -4.31 -15.84
CA SER A 195 -6.71 -3.39 -15.93
C SER A 195 -7.10 -2.00 -16.43
N ASN A 196 -8.22 -1.88 -17.16
CA ASN A 196 -8.76 -0.60 -17.62
C ASN A 196 -9.35 0.22 -16.47
N GLN A 197 -9.85 -0.44 -15.43
CA GLN A 197 -10.50 0.18 -14.27
C GLN A 197 -9.53 0.27 -13.07
N CYS A 198 -8.79 -0.79 -12.81
CA CYS A 198 -7.86 -0.91 -11.68
C CYS A 198 -6.59 -1.63 -12.13
N VAL A 199 -5.55 -0.86 -12.38
CA VAL A 199 -4.24 -1.36 -12.82
C VAL A 199 -3.64 -2.29 -11.78
N GLU A 200 -3.77 -1.96 -10.51
CA GLU A 200 -3.23 -2.71 -9.37
C GLU A 200 -3.79 -4.14 -9.32
N LEU A 201 -5.09 -4.31 -9.52
CA LEU A 201 -5.72 -5.62 -9.55
C LEU A 201 -5.39 -6.38 -10.83
N GLY A 202 -5.40 -5.69 -11.98
CA GLY A 202 -5.01 -6.27 -13.26
C GLY A 202 -3.59 -6.85 -13.25
N GLU A 203 -2.65 -6.13 -12.61
CA GLU A 203 -1.28 -6.60 -12.38
C GLU A 203 -1.24 -7.92 -11.58
N GLU A 204 -1.96 -7.97 -10.46
CA GLU A 204 -1.96 -9.15 -9.59
C GLU A 204 -2.60 -10.36 -10.29
N LEU A 205 -3.72 -10.16 -10.99
CA LEU A 205 -4.38 -11.22 -11.75
C LEU A 205 -3.53 -11.71 -12.93
N SER A 206 -2.85 -10.79 -13.65
CA SER A 206 -1.92 -11.15 -14.73
C SER A 206 -0.77 -12.00 -14.23
N LEU A 207 -0.19 -11.63 -13.08
CA LEU A 207 0.88 -12.41 -12.46
C LEU A 207 0.37 -13.78 -12.00
N THR A 208 -0.81 -13.83 -11.40
CA THR A 208 -1.43 -15.08 -10.99
C THR A 208 -1.72 -15.98 -12.20
N THR A 209 -2.15 -15.41 -13.33
CA THR A 209 -2.31 -16.15 -14.59
C THR A 209 -1.00 -16.77 -15.06
N ALA A 210 0.10 -16.01 -14.97
CA ALA A 210 1.42 -16.53 -15.31
C ALA A 210 1.85 -17.64 -14.34
N GLU A 211 1.63 -17.45 -13.03
CA GLU A 211 1.93 -18.46 -12.02
C GLU A 211 1.12 -19.74 -12.23
N LEU A 212 -0.18 -19.64 -12.52
CA LEU A 212 -1.04 -20.80 -12.83
C LEU A 212 -0.57 -21.57 -14.07
N SER A 213 0.04 -20.89 -15.05
CA SER A 213 0.55 -21.50 -16.28
C SER A 213 1.93 -22.13 -16.12
N TYR A 214 2.74 -21.65 -15.17
CA TYR A 214 4.15 -22.05 -15.06
C TYR A 214 4.51 -22.83 -13.78
N LEU A 215 3.76 -22.67 -12.69
CA LEU A 215 4.03 -23.42 -11.47
C LEU A 215 3.49 -24.86 -11.57
N PRO A 216 4.18 -25.82 -11.01
CA PRO A 216 3.71 -27.22 -10.98
C PRO A 216 2.49 -27.39 -10.07
N ASP A 217 2.38 -26.61 -9.00
CA ASP A 217 1.25 -26.60 -8.08
C ASP A 217 0.45 -25.29 -8.21
N ARG A 218 -0.80 -25.40 -8.65
CA ARG A 218 -1.74 -24.29 -8.83
C ARG A 218 -2.10 -23.61 -7.50
N ARG A 219 -2.11 -24.39 -6.41
CA ARG A 219 -2.40 -23.90 -5.06
C ARG A 219 -1.41 -22.82 -4.65
N GLN A 220 -0.15 -22.99 -5.02
CA GLN A 220 0.89 -22.00 -4.73
C GLN A 220 0.61 -20.66 -5.42
N ALA A 221 0.05 -20.66 -6.63
CA ALA A 221 -0.33 -19.43 -7.34
C ALA A 221 -1.44 -18.66 -6.58
N PHE A 222 -2.46 -19.36 -6.08
CA PHE A 222 -3.52 -18.74 -5.29
C PHE A 222 -3.02 -18.23 -3.94
N GLU A 223 -2.18 -19.00 -3.25
CA GLU A 223 -1.55 -18.54 -2.00
C GLU A 223 -0.67 -17.31 -2.21
N ASN A 224 0.08 -17.25 -3.30
CA ASN A 224 0.90 -16.11 -3.66
C ASN A 224 0.03 -14.86 -3.89
N LEU A 225 -1.12 -14.99 -4.58
CA LEU A 225 -2.08 -13.90 -4.76
C LEU A 225 -2.59 -13.39 -3.41
N ALA A 226 -2.96 -14.29 -2.50
CA ALA A 226 -3.41 -13.91 -1.15
C ALA A 226 -2.31 -13.18 -0.35
N LYS A 227 -1.07 -13.67 -0.40
CA LYS A 227 0.08 -13.06 0.29
C LYS A 227 0.44 -11.69 -0.28
N ARG A 228 0.38 -11.51 -1.60
CA ARG A 228 0.73 -10.24 -2.27
C ARG A 228 -0.30 -9.15 -2.02
N THR A 229 -1.58 -9.49 -2.06
CA THR A 229 -2.65 -8.52 -1.84
C THR A 229 -2.89 -8.24 -0.35
N ASN A 230 -2.71 -9.25 0.49
CA ASN A 230 -2.97 -9.21 1.93
C ASN A 230 -4.37 -8.66 2.28
N LEU A 231 -5.37 -8.98 1.44
CA LEU A 231 -6.75 -8.60 1.63
C LEU A 231 -7.58 -9.80 2.11
N PRO A 232 -8.40 -9.65 3.17
CA PRO A 232 -9.24 -10.74 3.68
C PRO A 232 -10.17 -11.34 2.62
N SER A 233 -10.79 -10.49 1.79
CA SER A 233 -11.68 -10.93 0.70
C SER A 233 -10.95 -11.77 -0.34
N VAL A 234 -9.76 -11.36 -0.76
CA VAL A 234 -8.94 -12.14 -1.71
C VAL A 234 -8.48 -13.44 -1.09
N LYS A 235 -8.08 -13.41 0.19
CA LYS A 235 -7.66 -14.61 0.93
C LYS A 235 -8.79 -15.63 1.04
N ALA A 236 -10.02 -15.19 1.34
CA ALA A 236 -11.18 -16.07 1.41
C ALA A 236 -11.44 -16.77 0.06
N VAL A 237 -11.43 -16.00 -1.04
CA VAL A 237 -11.62 -16.54 -2.40
C VAL A 237 -10.52 -17.53 -2.77
N THR A 238 -9.26 -17.16 -2.56
CA THR A 238 -8.12 -18.04 -2.89
C THR A 238 -8.14 -19.31 -2.07
N THR A 239 -8.52 -19.24 -0.78
CA THR A 239 -8.69 -20.43 0.07
C THR A 239 -9.83 -21.33 -0.45
N ALA A 240 -10.96 -20.75 -0.86
CA ALA A 240 -12.06 -21.50 -1.44
C ALA A 240 -11.65 -22.19 -2.76
N LEU A 241 -10.86 -21.51 -3.62
CA LEU A 241 -10.32 -22.09 -4.85
C LEU A 241 -9.36 -23.25 -4.57
N VAL A 242 -8.46 -23.10 -3.60
CA VAL A 242 -7.55 -24.17 -3.17
C VAL A 242 -8.32 -25.36 -2.63
N GLN A 243 -9.38 -25.13 -1.85
CA GLN A 243 -10.24 -26.20 -1.33
C GLN A 243 -11.01 -26.88 -2.46
N ALA A 244 -11.56 -26.11 -3.42
CA ALA A 244 -12.25 -26.67 -4.57
C ALA A 244 -11.35 -27.61 -5.40
N GLU A 245 -10.11 -27.21 -5.65
CA GLU A 245 -9.13 -28.08 -6.33
C GLU A 245 -8.73 -29.31 -5.51
N ARG A 246 -8.62 -29.16 -4.19
CA ARG A 246 -8.22 -30.27 -3.30
C ARG A 246 -9.31 -31.35 -3.20
N TYR A 247 -10.56 -30.92 -3.12
CA TYR A 247 -11.70 -31.83 -2.93
C TYR A 247 -12.43 -32.18 -4.22
N GLY A 248 -11.99 -31.66 -5.38
CA GLY A 248 -12.62 -31.91 -6.67
C GLY A 248 -14.00 -31.27 -6.85
N THR A 249 -14.33 -30.27 -6.03
CA THR A 249 -15.61 -29.54 -6.18
C THR A 249 -15.53 -28.58 -7.37
N PRO A 250 -16.67 -28.33 -8.08
CA PRO A 250 -16.67 -27.39 -9.20
C PRO A 250 -16.22 -25.98 -8.77
N VAL A 251 -15.17 -25.47 -9.39
CA VAL A 251 -14.63 -24.11 -9.12
C VAL A 251 -15.70 -23.04 -9.32
N SER A 252 -16.62 -23.24 -10.29
CA SER A 252 -17.76 -22.34 -10.52
C SER A 252 -18.69 -22.23 -9.32
N GLN A 253 -18.87 -23.31 -8.56
CA GLN A 253 -19.68 -23.30 -7.33
C GLN A 253 -18.98 -22.53 -6.21
N ALA A 254 -17.69 -22.75 -6.00
CA ALA A 254 -16.90 -22.02 -5.03
C ALA A 254 -16.90 -20.51 -5.34
N LEU A 255 -16.67 -20.13 -6.61
CA LEU A 255 -16.71 -18.73 -7.04
C LEU A 255 -18.09 -18.09 -6.84
N ARG A 256 -19.19 -18.85 -7.09
CA ARG A 256 -20.56 -18.33 -6.90
C ARG A 256 -20.83 -17.99 -5.44
N VAL A 257 -20.43 -18.86 -4.51
CA VAL A 257 -20.58 -18.60 -3.07
C VAL A 257 -19.76 -17.38 -2.65
N MET A 258 -18.50 -17.31 -3.07
CA MET A 258 -17.63 -16.19 -2.75
C MET A 258 -18.06 -14.87 -3.37
N ALA A 259 -18.61 -14.88 -4.60
CA ALA A 259 -19.17 -13.69 -5.24
C ALA A 259 -20.38 -13.15 -4.46
N LYS A 260 -21.28 -14.03 -4.03
CA LYS A 260 -22.41 -13.66 -3.18
C LYS A 260 -21.95 -13.06 -1.85
N GLU A 261 -21.05 -13.74 -1.15
CA GLU A 261 -20.49 -13.27 0.13
C GLU A 261 -19.83 -11.90 0.01
N ASN A 262 -19.05 -11.66 -1.06
CA ASN A 262 -18.44 -10.35 -1.29
C ASN A 262 -19.49 -9.26 -1.58
N ARG A 263 -20.60 -9.56 -2.26
CA ARG A 263 -21.69 -8.61 -2.44
C ARG A 263 -22.39 -8.30 -1.13
N ASP A 264 -22.67 -9.33 -0.32
CA ASP A 264 -23.31 -9.18 0.99
C ASP A 264 -22.42 -8.35 1.94
N MET A 265 -21.10 -8.59 1.95
CA MET A 265 -20.15 -7.76 2.71
C MET A 265 -20.15 -6.30 2.25
N ARG A 266 -20.21 -6.01 0.93
CA ARG A 266 -20.30 -4.62 0.44
C ARG A 266 -21.58 -3.94 0.89
N MET A 267 -22.70 -4.66 0.87
CA MET A 267 -23.98 -4.13 1.36
C MET A 267 -23.91 -3.83 2.86
N ALA A 268 -23.41 -4.77 3.67
CA ALA A 268 -23.20 -4.57 5.08
C ALA A 268 -22.25 -3.40 5.41
N ASP A 269 -21.16 -3.24 4.64
CA ASP A 269 -20.24 -2.09 4.78
C ASP A 269 -20.94 -0.76 4.44
N ALA A 270 -21.83 -0.74 3.43
CA ALA A 270 -22.61 0.44 3.06
C ALA A 270 -23.65 0.78 4.16
N GLU A 271 -24.38 -0.22 4.64
CA GLU A 271 -25.33 -0.07 5.74
C GLU A 271 -24.67 0.44 7.02
N LYS A 272 -23.50 -0.12 7.37
CA LYS A 272 -22.71 0.33 8.52
C LYS A 272 -22.27 1.80 8.40
N LYS A 273 -21.90 2.22 7.18
CA LYS A 273 -21.56 3.63 6.92
C LYS A 273 -22.78 4.52 7.05
N ALA A 274 -23.92 4.10 6.52
CA ALA A 274 -25.18 4.84 6.62
C ALA A 274 -25.63 4.95 8.09
N ALA A 275 -25.57 3.87 8.85
CA ALA A 275 -25.92 3.86 10.28
C ALA A 275 -24.99 4.73 11.15
N ALA A 276 -23.77 5.00 10.71
CA ALA A 276 -22.83 5.88 11.40
C ALA A 276 -23.07 7.38 11.13
N LEU A 277 -23.94 7.76 10.17
CA LEU A 277 -24.19 9.17 9.82
C LEU A 277 -25.00 9.91 10.90
N PRO A 278 -26.12 9.37 11.45
CA PRO A 278 -26.90 10.08 12.46
C PRO A 278 -26.08 10.50 13.69
N PRO A 279 -25.26 9.64 14.32
CA PRO A 279 -24.41 10.05 15.44
C PRO A 279 -23.39 11.14 15.07
N LYS A 280 -22.84 11.09 13.85
CA LYS A 280 -21.88 12.11 13.38
C LYS A 280 -22.51 13.48 13.16
N LEU A 281 -23.80 13.53 12.83
CA LEU A 281 -24.53 14.80 12.69
C LEU A 281 -24.99 15.34 14.04
N THR A 282 -25.27 14.46 15.01
CA THR A 282 -25.75 14.85 16.34
C THR A 282 -24.67 15.58 17.14
N VAL A 283 -23.41 15.18 17.05
CA VAL A 283 -22.29 15.81 17.78
C VAL A 283 -22.13 17.30 17.47
N PRO A 284 -22.00 17.74 16.20
CA PRO A 284 -21.94 19.17 15.89
C PRO A 284 -23.20 19.92 16.33
N MET A 285 -24.37 19.31 16.17
CA MET A 285 -25.63 19.91 16.58
C MET A 285 -25.66 20.20 18.06
N ILE A 286 -25.27 19.23 18.92
CA ILE A 286 -25.18 19.43 20.37
C ILE A 286 -24.15 20.50 20.71
N VAL A 287 -22.97 20.49 20.12
CA VAL A 287 -21.89 21.45 20.40
C VAL A 287 -22.31 22.89 20.09
N PHE A 288 -23.09 23.10 19.03
CA PHE A 288 -23.55 24.44 18.66
C PHE A 288 -24.82 24.88 19.41
N PHE A 289 -25.77 23.96 19.61
CA PHE A 289 -27.03 24.31 20.28
C PHE A 289 -26.90 24.44 21.79
N LEU A 290 -26.05 23.63 22.42
CA LEU A 290 -25.93 23.62 23.90
C LEU A 290 -25.47 24.98 24.47
N PRO A 291 -24.43 25.67 23.94
CA PRO A 291 -24.05 26.99 24.40
C PRO A 291 -25.17 28.04 24.25
N VAL A 292 -25.88 28.01 23.11
CA VAL A 292 -26.98 28.92 22.84
C VAL A 292 -28.11 28.72 23.84
N LEU A 293 -28.47 27.46 24.15
CA LEU A 293 -29.47 27.09 25.10
C LEU A 293 -29.09 27.58 26.52
N PHE A 294 -27.81 27.44 26.90
CA PHE A 294 -27.31 27.97 28.18
C PHE A 294 -27.45 29.49 28.28
N VAL A 295 -27.09 30.21 27.21
CA VAL A 295 -27.20 31.67 27.18
C VAL A 295 -28.66 32.13 27.29
N VAL A 296 -29.58 31.44 26.60
CA VAL A 296 -31.02 31.78 26.65
C VAL A 296 -31.64 31.49 28.00
N ILE A 297 -31.28 30.37 28.66
CA ILE A 297 -31.86 30.00 29.96
C ILE A 297 -31.20 30.75 31.12
N LEU A 298 -29.86 30.87 31.13
CA LEU A 298 -29.15 31.50 32.25
C LEU A 298 -29.06 33.03 32.09
N GLY A 299 -29.22 33.56 30.88
CA GLY A 299 -29.15 35.01 30.63
C GLY A 299 -30.14 35.82 31.43
N PRO A 300 -31.46 35.49 31.41
CA PRO A 300 -32.45 36.18 32.21
C PRO A 300 -32.22 36.06 33.73
N ALA A 301 -31.78 34.89 34.16
CA ALA A 301 -31.46 34.64 35.59
C ALA A 301 -30.26 35.46 36.06
N ALA A 302 -29.21 35.55 35.25
CA ALA A 302 -28.03 36.37 35.52
C ALA A 302 -28.37 37.89 35.59
N ILE A 303 -29.21 38.38 34.67
CA ILE A 303 -29.64 39.78 34.64
C ILE A 303 -30.49 40.11 35.89
N THR A 304 -31.41 39.22 36.32
CA THR A 304 -32.20 39.43 37.53
C THR A 304 -31.34 39.41 38.78
N PHE A 305 -30.36 38.51 38.84
CA PHE A 305 -29.43 38.46 39.97
C PHE A 305 -28.55 39.72 40.07
N TRP A 306 -28.12 40.28 38.95
CA TRP A 306 -27.33 41.51 38.95
C TRP A 306 -28.13 42.77 39.24
N LYS A 307 -29.43 42.77 38.99
CA LYS A 307 -30.32 43.88 39.39
C LYS A 307 -30.74 43.87 40.86
N MET A 308 -30.53 42.75 41.56
CA MET A 308 -30.84 42.62 43.00
C MET A 308 -29.64 42.98 43.91
N GLN A 309 -28.44 43.20 43.36
CA GLN A 309 -27.29 43.75 44.07
C GLN A 309 -27.19 45.26 43.85
#